data_82ecef516ad56ccee7b2295c52393ee1
#
_entry.id   82ecef516ad56ccee7b2295c52393ee1
#
_cell.length_a   1.000
_cell.length_b   1.000
_cell.length_c   1.000
_cell.angle_alpha   90.00
_cell.angle_beta   90.00
_cell.angle_gamma   90.00
#
_symmetry.space_group_name_H-M   'P 1'
#
loop_
_entity.id
_entity.type
_entity.pdbx_description
1 polymer ?
#
loop_
_entity_poly.entity_id
_entity_poly.type
_entity_poly.pdbx_seq_one_letter_code
_entity_poly.pdbx_strand_id
1 'polypeptide(L)'
;MKLIKLLSCVMIAVMMLSCVTVFAADSYITLNGFTFDINKNGEAVIHEYDDRSETVVIPEKLLGANVVAIDDYAFFGDTVITSVSFENATHLNSIGIDAFYGCTGIKTLNIPASIGAVQFGSFQNCTGLENAVIEDGLTSIGDQAFMGCSSMKYIEIPDSVTSISNTAFTNCDKLVIYCNEGSYAQEYAEQKEIPYLLIYNYELGDVDLNRTINIRDVTTIQLFRAGILDELPTFRGKHYADVTKDGKVNIRDATMIQMKLADLIDSF
;
A
#
# COMPACT_ATOMS: atom_id res chain seq x y z
N MET A 1 20.12 36.75 14.76
CA MET A 1 19.13 35.89 14.09
C MET A 1 19.43 34.38 14.17
N LYS A 2 20.68 33.92 14.19
CA LYS A 2 21.01 32.49 14.35
C LYS A 2 20.75 31.92 15.76
N LEU A 3 20.85 32.74 16.81
CA LEU A 3 20.62 32.29 18.20
C LEU A 3 19.14 32.02 18.54
N ILE A 4 18.23 32.73 17.89
CA ILE A 4 16.77 32.58 18.13
C ILE A 4 16.24 31.28 17.51
N LYS A 5 16.81 30.84 16.39
CA LYS A 5 16.44 29.54 15.77
C LYS A 5 16.93 28.35 16.60
N LEU A 6 18.08 28.46 17.26
CA LEU A 6 18.60 27.42 18.14
C LEU A 6 17.76 27.27 19.42
N LEU A 7 17.25 28.39 19.97
CA LEU A 7 16.40 28.37 21.17
C LEU A 7 15.01 27.79 20.88
N SER A 8 14.45 27.99 19.69
CA SER A 8 13.15 27.40 19.32
C SER A 8 13.23 25.87 19.16
N CYS A 9 14.31 25.35 18.63
CA CYS A 9 14.56 23.90 18.55
C CYS A 9 14.72 23.26 19.95
N VAL A 10 15.39 23.94 20.86
CA VAL A 10 15.62 23.43 22.24
C VAL A 10 14.32 23.45 23.07
N MET A 11 13.43 24.43 22.86
CA MET A 11 12.15 24.46 23.59
C MET A 11 11.14 23.41 23.09
N ILE A 12 11.17 23.02 21.83
CA ILE A 12 10.33 21.93 21.30
C ILE A 12 10.84 20.58 21.79
N ALA A 13 12.16 20.41 21.94
CA ALA A 13 12.79 19.17 22.42
C ALA A 13 12.48 18.85 23.91
N VAL A 14 12.06 19.83 24.70
CA VAL A 14 11.73 19.63 26.15
C VAL A 14 10.31 19.11 26.36
N MET A 15 9.42 19.19 25.36
CA MET A 15 8.02 18.74 25.49
C MET A 15 7.72 17.35 24.89
N MET A 16 8.66 16.74 24.16
CA MET A 16 8.47 15.37 23.64
C MET A 16 9.61 14.48 24.06
N LEU A 17 9.37 13.59 24.99
CA LEU A 17 10.33 12.57 25.49
C LEU A 17 10.53 11.43 24.49
N SER A 18 10.65 11.72 23.19
CA SER A 18 11.10 10.79 22.17
C SER A 18 12.43 11.29 21.60
N CYS A 19 13.42 10.42 21.57
CA CYS A 19 14.81 10.68 21.24
C CYS A 19 14.96 11.37 19.87
N VAL A 20 15.14 12.70 19.85
CA VAL A 20 15.51 13.46 18.65
C VAL A 20 17.02 13.65 18.68
N THR A 21 17.75 13.02 17.75
CA THR A 21 19.19 13.25 17.55
C THR A 21 19.39 14.11 16.30
N VAL A 22 20.04 15.25 16.45
CA VAL A 22 20.40 16.14 15.33
C VAL A 22 21.90 16.02 15.08
N PHE A 23 22.28 15.51 13.91
CA PHE A 23 23.66 15.47 13.46
C PHE A 23 23.99 16.71 12.62
N ALA A 24 25.04 17.43 13.00
CA ALA A 24 25.33 18.77 12.50
C ALA A 24 26.07 18.82 11.13
N ALA A 25 26.30 17.70 10.44
CA ALA A 25 27.05 17.69 9.18
C ALA A 25 26.15 17.75 7.92
N ASP A 26 24.96 17.08 7.93
CA ASP A 26 24.11 16.98 6.74
C ASP A 26 22.61 17.26 6.99
N SER A 27 22.27 17.97 8.05
CA SER A 27 20.89 18.40 8.35
C SER A 27 19.85 17.27 8.56
N TYR A 28 20.28 16.02 8.70
CA TYR A 28 19.36 14.90 8.95
C TYR A 28 18.87 14.87 10.39
N ILE A 29 17.60 14.50 10.54
CA ILE A 29 16.89 14.41 11.83
C ILE A 29 16.37 12.99 11.97
N THR A 30 16.60 12.36 13.12
CA THR A 30 15.99 11.06 13.42
C THR A 30 14.86 11.22 14.43
N LEU A 31 13.68 10.72 14.09
CA LEU A 31 12.47 10.73 14.93
C LEU A 31 11.64 9.48 14.66
N ASN A 32 11.33 8.72 15.72
CA ASN A 32 10.52 7.49 15.64
C ASN A 32 11.06 6.48 14.61
N GLY A 33 12.39 6.33 14.53
CA GLY A 33 13.06 5.45 13.59
C GLY A 33 13.25 6.02 12.18
N PHE A 34 12.59 7.12 11.83
CA PHE A 34 12.77 7.77 10.53
C PHE A 34 13.93 8.77 10.58
N THR A 35 14.92 8.61 9.70
CA THR A 35 15.92 9.62 9.40
C THR A 35 15.45 10.40 8.18
N PHE A 36 15.32 11.71 8.31
CA PHE A 36 14.77 12.60 7.29
C PHE A 36 15.42 13.97 7.31
N ASP A 37 15.25 14.73 6.25
CA ASP A 37 15.53 16.16 6.20
C ASP A 37 14.26 16.96 5.89
N ILE A 38 14.35 18.28 6.05
CA ILE A 38 13.33 19.21 5.59
C ILE A 38 13.90 19.96 4.38
N ASN A 39 13.34 19.70 3.21
CA ASN A 39 13.79 20.30 1.97
C ASN A 39 13.54 21.82 1.94
N LYS A 40 14.00 22.50 0.88
CA LYS A 40 13.87 23.95 0.72
C LYS A 40 12.42 24.45 0.68
N ASN A 41 11.46 23.57 0.39
CA ASN A 41 10.05 23.90 0.36
C ASN A 41 9.37 23.73 1.74
N GLY A 42 10.10 23.24 2.75
CA GLY A 42 9.58 22.96 4.08
C GLY A 42 8.88 21.60 4.18
N GLU A 43 9.21 20.66 3.28
CA GLU A 43 8.63 19.32 3.19
C GLU A 43 9.63 18.27 3.69
N ALA A 44 9.15 17.20 4.30
CA ALA A 44 9.99 16.12 4.82
C ALA A 44 10.25 15.05 3.75
N VAL A 45 11.51 14.63 3.64
CA VAL A 45 11.97 13.51 2.81
C VAL A 45 12.60 12.45 3.72
N ILE A 46 12.08 11.22 3.68
CA ILE A 46 12.59 10.09 4.47
C ILE A 46 13.77 9.46 3.73
N HIS A 47 14.95 9.43 4.35
CA HIS A 47 16.18 8.87 3.80
C HIS A 47 16.50 7.48 4.33
N GLU A 48 16.07 7.17 5.57
CA GLU A 48 16.39 5.89 6.20
C GLU A 48 15.36 5.57 7.30
N TYR A 49 15.14 4.28 7.54
CA TYR A 49 14.35 3.78 8.66
C TYR A 49 15.19 2.76 9.46
N ASP A 50 15.37 3.02 10.75
CA ASP A 50 16.17 2.18 11.67
C ASP A 50 15.46 1.95 13.01
N ASP A 51 14.14 1.70 12.95
CA ASP A 51 13.39 1.20 14.11
C ASP A 51 13.00 -0.25 13.83
N ARG A 52 13.50 -1.20 14.56
CA ARG A 52 13.24 -2.64 14.37
C ARG A 52 11.79 -3.05 14.62
N SER A 53 10.85 -2.19 14.26
CA SER A 53 9.43 -2.43 14.33
C SER A 53 8.97 -3.31 13.15
N GLU A 54 8.19 -4.32 13.43
CA GLU A 54 7.60 -5.17 12.39
C GLU A 54 6.53 -4.44 11.56
N THR A 55 5.95 -3.37 12.09
CA THR A 55 4.90 -2.59 11.43
C THR A 55 5.33 -1.14 11.29
N VAL A 56 5.37 -0.66 10.06
CA VAL A 56 5.71 0.73 9.71
C VAL A 56 4.48 1.44 9.17
N VAL A 57 4.15 2.57 9.77
CA VAL A 57 3.14 3.49 9.24
C VAL A 57 3.87 4.75 8.79
N ILE A 58 3.89 5.02 7.48
CA ILE A 58 4.48 6.25 6.95
C ILE A 58 3.64 7.43 7.44
N PRO A 59 4.22 8.36 8.21
CA PRO A 59 3.45 9.44 8.82
C PRO A 59 3.05 10.51 7.80
N GLU A 60 1.94 11.21 8.05
CA GLU A 60 1.58 12.39 7.27
C GLU A 60 2.63 13.50 7.41
N LYS A 61 3.17 13.66 8.63
CA LYS A 61 4.10 14.74 8.97
C LYS A 61 5.23 14.27 9.88
N LEU A 62 6.41 14.86 9.68
CA LEU A 62 7.55 14.78 10.58
C LEU A 62 7.94 16.20 11.01
N LEU A 63 7.98 16.46 12.31
CA LEU A 63 8.20 17.80 12.91
C LEU A 63 7.32 18.92 12.31
N GLY A 64 6.10 18.56 11.89
CA GLY A 64 5.14 19.50 11.29
C GLY A 64 5.28 19.69 9.78
N ALA A 65 6.35 19.16 9.14
CA ALA A 65 6.51 19.15 7.69
C ALA A 65 5.79 17.95 7.08
N ASN A 66 5.09 18.15 5.95
CA ASN A 66 4.43 17.07 5.24
C ASN A 66 5.47 16.11 4.68
N VAL A 67 5.26 14.81 4.85
CA VAL A 67 6.10 13.77 4.23
C VAL A 67 5.71 13.65 2.76
N VAL A 68 6.63 14.01 1.87
CA VAL A 68 6.39 14.04 0.43
C VAL A 68 7.14 12.95 -0.34
N ALA A 69 8.22 12.42 0.22
CA ALA A 69 9.02 11.40 -0.45
C ALA A 69 9.63 10.40 0.52
N ILE A 70 9.78 9.19 0.03
CA ILE A 70 10.69 8.16 0.54
C ILE A 70 11.82 8.10 -0.48
N ASP A 71 13.05 8.35 -0.05
CA ASP A 71 14.22 8.44 -0.90
C ASP A 71 14.72 7.07 -1.36
N ASP A 72 15.70 7.07 -2.26
CA ASP A 72 16.34 5.85 -2.75
C ASP A 72 16.93 5.06 -1.56
N TYR A 73 16.75 3.76 -1.56
CA TYR A 73 17.27 2.82 -0.56
C TYR A 73 16.80 3.02 0.90
N ALA A 74 15.80 3.84 1.17
CA ALA A 74 15.39 4.23 2.53
C ALA A 74 15.05 3.06 3.47
N PHE A 75 14.55 1.94 2.97
CA PHE A 75 14.24 0.70 3.69
C PHE A 75 15.02 -0.50 3.14
N PHE A 76 16.12 -0.27 2.43
CA PHE A 76 16.87 -1.31 1.72
C PHE A 76 17.31 -2.44 2.64
N GLY A 77 16.89 -3.67 2.31
CA GLY A 77 17.31 -4.89 3.02
C GLY A 77 16.69 -5.05 4.41
N ASP A 78 15.67 -4.29 4.77
CA ASP A 78 15.00 -4.47 6.05
C ASP A 78 14.15 -5.75 6.03
N THR A 79 14.62 -6.76 6.74
CA THR A 79 13.96 -8.07 6.84
C THR A 79 13.04 -8.18 8.05
N VAL A 80 12.99 -7.17 8.91
CA VAL A 80 12.18 -7.14 10.14
C VAL A 80 10.76 -6.67 9.83
N ILE A 81 10.62 -5.72 8.91
CA ILE A 81 9.32 -5.15 8.52
C ILE A 81 8.45 -6.22 7.88
N THR A 82 7.27 -6.47 8.45
CA THR A 82 6.25 -7.38 7.93
C THR A 82 5.06 -6.66 7.31
N SER A 83 4.86 -5.38 7.66
CA SER A 83 3.76 -4.54 7.19
C SER A 83 4.19 -3.09 7.03
N VAL A 84 3.83 -2.50 5.89
CA VAL A 84 3.98 -1.05 5.62
C VAL A 84 2.63 -0.49 5.25
N SER A 85 2.22 0.63 5.89
CA SER A 85 1.01 1.37 5.57
C SER A 85 1.34 2.78 5.10
N PHE A 86 0.72 3.18 3.99
CA PHE A 86 0.80 4.53 3.42
C PHE A 86 -0.49 5.35 3.67
N GLU A 87 -1.47 4.82 4.40
CA GLU A 87 -2.79 5.44 4.58
C GLU A 87 -2.73 6.87 5.13
N ASN A 88 -1.75 7.15 6.01
CA ASN A 88 -1.57 8.47 6.58
C ASN A 88 -0.69 9.38 5.71
N ALA A 89 -0.02 8.86 4.71
CA ALA A 89 0.95 9.59 3.89
C ALA A 89 0.27 10.35 2.73
N THR A 90 -0.73 11.17 3.03
CA THR A 90 -1.59 11.83 2.03
C THR A 90 -0.86 12.81 1.10
N HIS A 91 0.36 13.21 1.47
CA HIS A 91 1.21 14.11 0.67
C HIS A 91 2.36 13.36 -0.03
N LEU A 92 2.49 12.05 0.20
CA LEU A 92 3.55 11.24 -0.42
C LEU A 92 3.35 11.21 -1.92
N ASN A 93 4.35 11.67 -2.67
CA ASN A 93 4.31 11.75 -4.13
C ASN A 93 5.44 10.96 -4.82
N SER A 94 6.35 10.35 -4.06
CA SER A 94 7.38 9.47 -4.61
C SER A 94 7.86 8.42 -3.60
N ILE A 95 8.18 7.24 -4.16
CA ILE A 95 8.97 6.18 -3.50
C ILE A 95 10.15 5.92 -4.43
N GLY A 96 11.36 6.07 -3.90
CA GLY A 96 12.61 6.07 -4.66
C GLY A 96 13.04 4.71 -5.19
N ILE A 97 14.17 4.73 -5.90
CA ILE A 97 14.83 3.54 -6.46
C ILE A 97 15.24 2.60 -5.31
N ASP A 98 14.93 1.29 -5.48
CA ASP A 98 15.30 0.26 -4.50
C ASP A 98 14.87 0.57 -3.04
N ALA A 99 13.89 1.47 -2.85
CA ALA A 99 13.50 1.96 -1.52
C ALA A 99 13.13 0.83 -0.55
N PHE A 100 12.45 -0.22 -1.02
CA PHE A 100 12.09 -1.42 -0.24
C PHE A 100 12.76 -2.68 -0.80
N TYR A 101 13.88 -2.55 -1.51
CA TYR A 101 14.61 -3.71 -2.02
C TYR A 101 14.93 -4.71 -0.90
N GLY A 102 14.58 -5.99 -1.10
CA GLY A 102 14.92 -7.05 -0.15
C GLY A 102 14.17 -7.01 1.18
N CYS A 103 13.09 -6.25 1.31
CA CYS A 103 12.20 -6.29 2.47
C CYS A 103 11.40 -7.59 2.48
N THR A 104 12.06 -8.70 2.85
CA THR A 104 11.54 -10.06 2.71
C THR A 104 10.41 -10.40 3.66
N GLY A 105 10.18 -9.59 4.69
CA GLY A 105 9.12 -9.78 5.69
C GLY A 105 7.75 -9.31 5.21
N ILE A 106 7.68 -8.31 4.32
CA ILE A 106 6.43 -7.71 3.85
C ILE A 106 5.55 -8.75 3.16
N LYS A 107 4.27 -8.84 3.56
CA LYS A 107 3.30 -9.80 3.03
C LYS A 107 2.30 -9.18 2.06
N THR A 108 1.89 -7.97 2.34
CA THR A 108 0.89 -7.26 1.55
C THR A 108 1.29 -5.82 1.36
N LEU A 109 0.97 -5.23 0.19
CA LEU A 109 1.19 -3.82 -0.10
C LEU A 109 -0.08 -3.21 -0.70
N ASN A 110 -0.42 -2.01 -0.23
CA ASN A 110 -1.32 -1.11 -0.92
C ASN A 110 -0.50 0.10 -1.39
N ILE A 111 -0.35 0.26 -2.71
CA ILE A 111 0.53 1.26 -3.31
C ILE A 111 -0.32 2.46 -3.70
N PRO A 112 -0.10 3.64 -3.07
CA PRO A 112 -0.96 4.79 -3.25
C PRO A 112 -0.79 5.42 -4.64
N ALA A 113 -1.90 5.88 -5.20
CA ALA A 113 -1.93 6.57 -6.49
C ALA A 113 -1.04 7.82 -6.52
N SER A 114 -0.89 8.48 -5.38
CA SER A 114 -0.18 9.75 -5.23
C SER A 114 1.29 9.70 -5.65
N ILE A 115 1.94 8.52 -5.63
CA ILE A 115 3.34 8.39 -6.06
C ILE A 115 3.50 8.42 -7.58
N GLY A 116 2.43 8.35 -8.36
CA GLY A 116 2.40 8.45 -9.81
C GLY A 116 3.03 7.24 -10.55
N ALA A 117 4.14 6.71 -10.06
CA ALA A 117 4.86 5.60 -10.64
C ALA A 117 5.55 4.73 -9.58
N VAL A 118 5.59 3.41 -9.80
CA VAL A 118 6.50 2.52 -9.06
C VAL A 118 7.86 2.58 -9.75
N GLN A 119 8.88 3.04 -9.04
CA GLN A 119 10.22 3.29 -9.58
C GLN A 119 11.02 2.00 -9.78
N PHE A 120 12.22 2.13 -10.39
CA PHE A 120 13.17 1.02 -10.56
C PHE A 120 13.41 0.29 -9.23
N GLY A 121 13.25 -1.04 -9.23
CA GLY A 121 13.57 -1.91 -8.12
C GLY A 121 12.86 -1.63 -6.79
N SER A 122 11.89 -0.69 -6.72
CA SER A 122 11.33 -0.20 -5.44
C SER A 122 10.91 -1.32 -4.48
N PHE A 123 10.43 -2.46 -4.99
CA PHE A 123 10.04 -3.65 -4.22
C PHE A 123 10.74 -4.91 -4.71
N GLN A 124 11.90 -4.77 -5.35
CA GLN A 124 12.67 -5.90 -5.86
C GLN A 124 13.09 -6.83 -4.71
N ASN A 125 13.02 -8.14 -4.95
CA ASN A 125 13.39 -9.17 -3.98
C ASN A 125 12.61 -9.13 -2.64
N CYS A 126 11.43 -8.53 -2.60
CA CYS A 126 10.48 -8.71 -1.50
C CYS A 126 9.90 -10.13 -1.54
N THR A 127 10.74 -11.14 -1.23
CA THR A 127 10.40 -12.56 -1.45
C THR A 127 9.22 -13.05 -0.62
N GLY A 128 8.87 -12.34 0.45
CA GLY A 128 7.70 -12.62 1.29
C GLY A 128 6.40 -12.01 0.82
N LEU A 129 6.46 -11.09 -0.17
CA LEU A 129 5.29 -10.37 -0.68
C LEU A 129 4.35 -11.34 -1.40
N GLU A 130 3.13 -11.49 -0.89
CA GLU A 130 2.12 -12.38 -1.43
C GLU A 130 1.10 -11.64 -2.29
N ASN A 131 0.73 -10.42 -1.89
CA ASN A 131 -0.32 -9.66 -2.56
C ASN A 131 0.03 -8.17 -2.62
N ALA A 132 -0.30 -7.53 -3.75
CA ALA A 132 -0.21 -6.09 -3.91
C ALA A 132 -1.46 -5.52 -4.57
N VAL A 133 -1.85 -4.32 -4.16
CA VAL A 133 -2.89 -3.52 -4.82
C VAL A 133 -2.26 -2.20 -5.23
N ILE A 134 -2.47 -1.82 -6.48
CA ILE A 134 -2.11 -0.51 -7.01
C ILE A 134 -3.37 0.32 -7.06
N GLU A 135 -3.37 1.49 -6.40
CA GLU A 135 -4.51 2.40 -6.43
C GLU A 135 -4.67 3.07 -7.79
N ASP A 136 -5.92 3.33 -8.16
CA ASP A 136 -6.26 4.02 -9.41
C ASP A 136 -5.68 5.45 -9.42
N GLY A 137 -5.02 5.81 -10.51
CA GLY A 137 -4.27 7.07 -10.68
C GLY A 137 -2.75 6.87 -10.81
N LEU A 138 -2.19 5.71 -10.40
CA LEU A 138 -0.81 5.36 -10.71
C LEU A 138 -0.68 5.04 -12.21
N THR A 139 0.38 5.55 -12.88
CA THR A 139 0.48 5.52 -14.34
C THR A 139 1.48 4.52 -14.88
N SER A 140 2.49 4.13 -14.09
CA SER A 140 3.55 3.23 -14.59
C SER A 140 4.18 2.34 -13.52
N ILE A 141 4.66 1.17 -13.96
CA ILE A 141 5.45 0.22 -13.17
C ILE A 141 6.81 0.09 -13.84
N GLY A 142 7.85 0.52 -13.15
CA GLY A 142 9.23 0.62 -13.65
C GLY A 142 9.97 -0.69 -13.77
N ASP A 143 11.21 -0.59 -14.28
CA ASP A 143 12.10 -1.74 -14.42
C ASP A 143 12.34 -2.41 -13.07
N GLN A 144 12.25 -3.75 -13.07
CA GLN A 144 12.52 -4.60 -11.90
C GLN A 144 11.71 -4.26 -10.64
N ALA A 145 10.64 -3.47 -10.75
CA ALA A 145 9.89 -2.95 -9.61
C ALA A 145 9.46 -4.04 -8.61
N PHE A 146 9.08 -5.22 -9.08
CA PHE A 146 8.71 -6.40 -8.28
C PHE A 146 9.54 -7.64 -8.63
N MET A 147 10.69 -7.48 -9.32
CA MET A 147 11.52 -8.62 -9.71
C MET A 147 11.92 -9.44 -8.49
N GLY A 148 11.76 -10.78 -8.58
CA GLY A 148 12.13 -11.67 -7.49
C GLY A 148 11.15 -11.74 -6.32
N CYS A 149 9.96 -11.17 -6.43
CA CYS A 149 8.86 -11.35 -5.46
C CYS A 149 8.28 -12.77 -5.58
N SER A 150 9.06 -13.79 -5.23
CA SER A 150 8.79 -15.21 -5.53
C SER A 150 7.56 -15.80 -4.81
N SER A 151 7.05 -15.13 -3.78
CA SER A 151 5.80 -15.51 -3.10
C SER A 151 4.57 -14.80 -3.64
N MET A 152 4.73 -13.86 -4.59
CA MET A 152 3.64 -13.04 -5.10
C MET A 152 2.62 -13.90 -5.83
N LYS A 153 1.40 -13.91 -5.29
CA LYS A 153 0.25 -14.65 -5.82
C LYS A 153 -0.64 -13.74 -6.68
N TYR A 154 -0.82 -12.50 -6.22
CA TYR A 154 -1.73 -11.55 -6.87
C TYR A 154 -1.15 -10.14 -6.89
N ILE A 155 -1.37 -9.47 -8.01
CA ILE A 155 -1.27 -8.01 -8.08
C ILE A 155 -2.50 -7.47 -8.81
N GLU A 156 -3.09 -6.43 -8.24
CA GLU A 156 -4.16 -5.70 -8.87
C GLU A 156 -3.61 -4.45 -9.53
N ILE A 157 -3.88 -4.30 -10.84
CA ILE A 157 -3.39 -3.20 -11.66
C ILE A 157 -4.58 -2.47 -12.28
N PRO A 158 -4.79 -1.18 -11.94
CA PRO A 158 -5.89 -0.37 -12.45
C PRO A 158 -5.67 0.09 -13.90
N ASP A 159 -6.74 0.61 -14.53
CA ASP A 159 -6.72 1.12 -15.91
C ASP A 159 -5.82 2.35 -16.09
N SER A 160 -5.57 3.09 -15.03
CA SER A 160 -4.66 4.23 -15.05
C SER A 160 -3.22 3.86 -15.40
N VAL A 161 -2.82 2.59 -15.17
CA VAL A 161 -1.49 2.09 -15.53
C VAL A 161 -1.42 1.88 -17.05
N THR A 162 -0.64 2.70 -17.73
CA THR A 162 -0.45 2.69 -19.18
C THR A 162 0.94 2.20 -19.61
N SER A 163 1.81 1.88 -18.65
CA SER A 163 3.15 1.38 -18.92
C SER A 163 3.62 0.42 -17.83
N ILE A 164 4.08 -0.76 -18.24
CA ILE A 164 4.68 -1.77 -17.34
C ILE A 164 5.98 -2.23 -18.00
N SER A 165 7.09 -2.14 -17.28
CA SER A 165 8.36 -2.59 -17.79
C SER A 165 8.37 -4.11 -18.05
N ASN A 166 9.09 -4.51 -19.08
CA ASN A 166 9.28 -5.91 -19.43
C ASN A 166 9.91 -6.75 -18.31
N THR A 167 10.64 -6.12 -17.39
CA THR A 167 11.37 -6.77 -16.30
C THR A 167 10.65 -6.64 -14.95
N ALA A 168 9.51 -5.91 -14.90
CA ALA A 168 8.82 -5.57 -13.68
C ALA A 168 8.52 -6.77 -12.76
N PHE A 169 8.09 -7.90 -13.34
CA PHE A 169 7.67 -9.11 -12.63
C PHE A 169 8.56 -10.33 -12.91
N THR A 170 9.80 -10.13 -13.34
CA THR A 170 10.74 -11.24 -13.58
C THR A 170 10.92 -12.07 -12.31
N ASN A 171 10.86 -13.41 -12.41
CA ASN A 171 10.93 -14.36 -11.29
C ASN A 171 9.77 -14.24 -10.27
N CYS A 172 8.59 -13.84 -10.73
CA CYS A 172 7.33 -13.89 -9.97
C CYS A 172 6.49 -15.08 -10.47
N ASP A 173 7.00 -16.30 -10.33
CA ASP A 173 6.48 -17.50 -11.01
C ASP A 173 5.06 -17.94 -10.60
N LYS A 174 4.52 -17.36 -9.49
CA LYS A 174 3.19 -17.67 -8.98
C LYS A 174 2.17 -16.57 -9.27
N LEU A 175 2.61 -15.51 -9.94
CA LEU A 175 1.83 -14.30 -10.11
C LEU A 175 0.59 -14.54 -10.99
N VAL A 176 -0.52 -13.98 -10.53
CA VAL A 176 -1.75 -13.74 -11.30
C VAL A 176 -2.03 -12.24 -11.29
N ILE A 177 -2.20 -11.63 -12.46
CA ILE A 177 -2.55 -10.21 -12.58
C ILE A 177 -4.08 -10.07 -12.57
N TYR A 178 -4.59 -9.21 -11.69
CA TYR A 178 -5.98 -8.78 -11.69
C TYR A 178 -6.08 -7.45 -12.42
N CYS A 179 -6.89 -7.38 -13.46
CA CYS A 179 -7.02 -6.21 -14.33
C CYS A 179 -8.39 -6.14 -15.00
N ASN A 180 -8.75 -4.98 -15.53
CA ASN A 180 -9.97 -4.82 -16.29
C ASN A 180 -9.79 -5.32 -17.74
N GLU A 181 -10.93 -5.68 -18.38
CA GLU A 181 -10.96 -6.04 -19.80
C GLU A 181 -10.52 -4.84 -20.67
N GLY A 182 -9.63 -5.09 -21.61
CA GLY A 182 -9.08 -4.08 -22.51
C GLY A 182 -8.03 -3.15 -21.89
N SER A 183 -7.61 -3.38 -20.64
CA SER A 183 -6.57 -2.59 -19.98
C SER A 183 -5.17 -2.91 -20.52
N TYR A 184 -4.23 -1.97 -20.32
CA TYR A 184 -2.80 -2.21 -20.61
C TYR A 184 -2.24 -3.40 -19.81
N ALA A 185 -2.72 -3.58 -18.57
CA ALA A 185 -2.30 -4.69 -17.72
C ALA A 185 -2.73 -6.06 -18.28
N GLN A 186 -3.91 -6.14 -18.91
CA GLN A 186 -4.34 -7.35 -19.64
C GLN A 186 -3.40 -7.64 -20.83
N GLU A 187 -3.16 -6.63 -21.69
CA GLU A 187 -2.27 -6.76 -22.84
C GLU A 187 -0.87 -7.19 -22.41
N TYR A 188 -0.33 -6.60 -21.35
CA TYR A 188 0.97 -6.97 -20.79
C TYR A 188 0.98 -8.42 -20.30
N ALA A 189 -0.04 -8.86 -19.56
CA ALA A 189 -0.16 -10.21 -19.05
C ALA A 189 -0.17 -11.24 -20.19
N GLU A 190 -0.94 -10.98 -21.25
CA GLU A 190 -1.01 -11.80 -22.45
C GLU A 190 0.36 -11.89 -23.17
N GLN A 191 1.03 -10.76 -23.36
CA GLN A 191 2.36 -10.70 -23.99
C GLN A 191 3.44 -11.44 -23.19
N LYS A 192 3.32 -11.48 -21.87
CA LYS A 192 4.27 -12.12 -20.96
C LYS A 192 3.88 -13.52 -20.54
N GLU A 193 2.76 -14.03 -21.04
CA GLU A 193 2.21 -15.34 -20.67
C GLU A 193 1.98 -15.45 -19.13
N ILE A 194 1.71 -14.32 -18.47
CA ILE A 194 1.35 -14.29 -17.05
C ILE A 194 -0.14 -14.57 -16.91
N PRO A 195 -0.57 -15.53 -16.08
CA PRO A 195 -2.00 -15.73 -15.80
C PRO A 195 -2.66 -14.43 -15.33
N TYR A 196 -3.87 -14.15 -15.83
CA TYR A 196 -4.64 -12.99 -15.38
C TYR A 196 -6.11 -13.34 -15.14
N LEU A 197 -6.74 -12.53 -14.30
CA LEU A 197 -8.18 -12.57 -14.03
C LEU A 197 -8.76 -11.18 -14.25
N LEU A 198 -9.85 -11.14 -15.01
CA LEU A 198 -10.56 -9.88 -15.26
C LEU A 198 -11.30 -9.43 -14.00
N ILE A 199 -11.04 -8.19 -13.65
CA ILE A 199 -11.81 -7.50 -12.65
C ILE A 199 -13.07 -7.03 -13.34
N TYR A 200 -14.15 -7.77 -13.14
CA TYR A 200 -15.44 -7.22 -13.50
C TYR A 200 -15.82 -6.15 -12.46
N ASN A 201 -16.56 -5.12 -12.87
CA ASN A 201 -17.19 -4.18 -11.96
C ASN A 201 -18.23 -4.92 -11.11
N TYR A 202 -17.77 -5.58 -10.07
CA TYR A 202 -18.66 -6.17 -9.07
C TYR A 202 -19.27 -5.04 -8.26
N GLU A 203 -20.55 -5.16 -7.95
CA GLU A 203 -21.18 -4.22 -7.05
C GLU A 203 -20.69 -4.44 -5.63
N LEU A 204 -20.56 -3.34 -4.86
CA LEU A 204 -20.31 -3.41 -3.42
C LEU A 204 -21.42 -4.26 -2.78
N GLY A 205 -21.03 -5.25 -1.99
CA GLY A 205 -21.93 -6.26 -1.44
C GLY A 205 -21.92 -7.62 -2.17
N ASP A 206 -21.31 -7.72 -3.35
CA ASP A 206 -21.05 -9.00 -4.03
C ASP A 206 -19.75 -9.62 -3.48
N VAL A 207 -19.87 -10.31 -2.36
CA VAL A 207 -18.73 -10.78 -1.55
C VAL A 207 -18.07 -12.02 -2.15
N ASP A 208 -18.83 -12.86 -2.83
CA ASP A 208 -18.35 -14.07 -3.49
C ASP A 208 -17.97 -13.85 -4.97
N LEU A 209 -18.12 -12.61 -5.45
CA LEU A 209 -17.78 -12.15 -6.80
C LEU A 209 -18.47 -12.96 -7.91
N ASN A 210 -19.73 -13.35 -7.69
CA ASN A 210 -20.54 -14.06 -8.68
C ASN A 210 -21.40 -13.13 -9.55
N ARG A 211 -21.26 -11.82 -9.42
CA ARG A 211 -22.02 -10.73 -10.10
C ARG A 211 -23.48 -10.61 -9.65
N THR A 212 -23.79 -11.12 -8.48
CA THR A 212 -25.16 -11.07 -7.98
C THR A 212 -25.14 -10.86 -6.48
N ILE A 213 -25.57 -9.69 -6.02
CA ILE A 213 -25.76 -9.46 -4.59
C ILE A 213 -26.99 -10.25 -4.15
N ASN A 214 -26.79 -11.18 -3.24
CA ASN A 214 -27.84 -12.06 -2.74
C ASN A 214 -27.56 -12.55 -1.30
N ILE A 215 -28.39 -13.42 -0.77
CA ILE A 215 -28.28 -13.92 0.60
C ILE A 215 -26.97 -14.72 0.84
N ARG A 216 -26.32 -15.23 -0.21
CA ARG A 216 -25.05 -15.96 -0.06
C ARG A 216 -23.92 -15.02 0.37
N ASP A 217 -23.93 -13.76 -0.10
CA ASP A 217 -22.96 -12.75 0.29
C ASP A 217 -23.06 -12.41 1.77
N VAL A 218 -24.30 -12.24 2.24
CA VAL A 218 -24.59 -12.08 3.67
C VAL A 218 -24.07 -13.29 4.47
N THR A 219 -24.38 -14.50 4.01
CA THR A 219 -23.94 -15.74 4.65
C THR A 219 -22.42 -15.86 4.69
N THR A 220 -21.75 -15.45 3.61
CA THR A 220 -20.28 -15.45 3.50
C THR A 220 -19.63 -14.56 4.57
N ILE A 221 -20.16 -13.33 4.75
CA ILE A 221 -19.70 -12.45 5.84
C ILE A 221 -19.96 -13.07 7.21
N GLN A 222 -21.13 -13.66 7.42
CA GLN A 222 -21.46 -14.29 8.71
C GLN A 222 -20.56 -15.47 9.03
N LEU A 223 -20.25 -16.32 8.06
CA LEU A 223 -19.35 -17.46 8.22
C LEU A 223 -17.90 -17.01 8.48
N PHE A 224 -17.43 -15.98 7.78
CA PHE A 224 -16.14 -15.34 8.03
C PHE A 224 -16.06 -14.79 9.45
N ARG A 225 -17.10 -14.07 9.90
CA ARG A 225 -17.16 -13.50 11.25
C ARG A 225 -17.26 -14.53 12.35
N ALA A 226 -17.88 -15.69 12.08
CA ALA A 226 -17.97 -16.81 13.00
C ALA A 226 -16.67 -17.64 13.09
N GLY A 227 -15.64 -17.29 12.30
CA GLY A 227 -14.39 -18.05 12.22
C GLY A 227 -14.56 -19.43 11.58
N ILE A 228 -15.62 -19.63 10.80
CA ILE A 228 -15.84 -20.86 10.02
C ILE A 228 -15.12 -20.80 8.69
N LEU A 229 -14.98 -19.58 8.14
CA LEU A 229 -14.10 -19.25 7.02
C LEU A 229 -12.90 -18.48 7.58
N ASP A 230 -11.70 -18.95 7.29
CA ASP A 230 -10.46 -18.27 7.67
C ASP A 230 -10.25 -17.00 6.86
N GLU A 231 -10.67 -17.02 5.59
CA GLU A 231 -10.60 -15.89 4.64
C GLU A 231 -11.91 -15.76 3.87
N LEU A 232 -12.20 -14.57 3.39
CA LEU A 232 -13.27 -14.37 2.40
C LEU A 232 -12.86 -15.00 1.06
N PRO A 233 -13.83 -15.48 0.25
CA PRO A 233 -13.56 -16.34 -0.92
C PRO A 233 -12.60 -15.77 -1.95
N THR A 234 -12.37 -14.46 -1.93
CA THR A 234 -11.52 -13.77 -2.87
C THR A 234 -10.63 -12.76 -2.18
N PHE A 235 -9.50 -12.45 -2.79
CA PHE A 235 -8.57 -11.40 -2.36
C PHE A 235 -9.29 -10.05 -2.14
N ARG A 236 -10.27 -9.72 -2.99
CA ARG A 236 -11.11 -8.52 -2.87
C ARG A 236 -12.35 -8.70 -1.98
N GLY A 237 -12.60 -9.89 -1.48
CA GLY A 237 -13.79 -10.16 -0.70
C GLY A 237 -13.98 -9.20 0.47
N LYS A 238 -12.89 -8.77 1.12
CA LYS A 238 -12.96 -7.75 2.18
C LYS A 238 -13.41 -6.40 1.67
N HIS A 239 -12.96 -5.97 0.50
CA HIS A 239 -13.35 -4.69 -0.09
C HIS A 239 -14.85 -4.66 -0.42
N TYR A 240 -15.35 -5.70 -1.07
CA TYR A 240 -16.77 -5.78 -1.42
C TYR A 240 -17.67 -6.10 -0.24
N ALA A 241 -17.13 -6.72 0.80
CA ALA A 241 -17.84 -7.01 2.04
C ALA A 241 -17.97 -5.80 2.97
N ASP A 242 -17.06 -4.83 2.92
CA ASP A 242 -17.11 -3.59 3.71
C ASP A 242 -18.01 -2.55 3.01
N VAL A 243 -19.30 -2.81 2.99
CA VAL A 243 -20.29 -1.93 2.34
C VAL A 243 -20.52 -0.65 3.12
N THR A 244 -20.17 -0.62 4.40
CA THR A 244 -20.24 0.59 5.24
C THR A 244 -19.03 1.50 5.08
N LYS A 245 -17.96 1.03 4.43
CA LYS A 245 -16.68 1.74 4.20
C LYS A 245 -16.01 2.22 5.50
N ASP A 246 -16.18 1.45 6.59
CA ASP A 246 -15.57 1.75 7.88
C ASP A 246 -14.21 1.04 8.10
N GLY A 247 -13.70 0.35 7.07
CA GLY A 247 -12.45 -0.40 7.07
C GLY A 247 -12.55 -1.77 7.77
N LYS A 248 -13.76 -2.21 8.14
CA LYS A 248 -13.98 -3.47 8.88
C LYS A 248 -15.12 -4.27 8.30
N VAL A 249 -14.88 -5.52 7.99
CA VAL A 249 -15.95 -6.46 7.65
C VAL A 249 -16.59 -7.00 8.93
N ASN A 250 -17.86 -6.67 9.16
CA ASN A 250 -18.58 -7.00 10.39
C ASN A 250 -20.10 -7.20 10.16
N ILE A 251 -20.88 -7.38 11.23
CA ILE A 251 -22.32 -7.64 11.12
C ILE A 251 -23.09 -6.44 10.53
N ARG A 252 -22.57 -5.22 10.62
CA ARG A 252 -23.22 -4.03 10.04
C ARG A 252 -23.26 -4.15 8.51
N ASP A 253 -22.17 -4.64 7.91
CA ASP A 253 -22.07 -4.84 6.46
C ASP A 253 -23.07 -5.88 6.00
N ALA A 254 -23.14 -7.03 6.68
CA ALA A 254 -24.14 -8.05 6.42
C ALA A 254 -25.57 -7.49 6.53
N THR A 255 -25.83 -6.64 7.52
CA THR A 255 -27.13 -6.00 7.71
C THR A 255 -27.45 -5.02 6.57
N MET A 256 -26.47 -4.22 6.14
CA MET A 256 -26.67 -3.28 5.02
C MET A 256 -26.98 -4.02 3.72
N ILE A 257 -26.30 -5.14 3.43
CA ILE A 257 -26.61 -5.98 2.27
C ILE A 257 -28.04 -6.54 2.38
N GLN A 258 -28.44 -7.02 3.56
CA GLN A 258 -29.82 -7.47 3.78
C GLN A 258 -30.85 -6.36 3.55
N MET A 259 -30.59 -5.14 4.03
CA MET A 259 -31.46 -4.00 3.82
C MET A 259 -31.60 -3.65 2.33
N LYS A 260 -30.51 -3.71 1.56
CA LYS A 260 -30.54 -3.51 0.10
C LYS A 260 -31.37 -4.60 -0.60
N LEU A 261 -31.15 -5.86 -0.23
CA LEU A 261 -31.92 -6.99 -0.77
C LEU A 261 -33.41 -6.93 -0.44
N ALA A 262 -33.77 -6.25 0.66
CA ALA A 262 -35.17 -6.03 1.05
C ALA A 262 -35.78 -4.72 0.51
N ASP A 263 -35.08 -4.02 -0.40
CA ASP A 263 -35.46 -2.72 -0.97
C ASP A 263 -35.69 -1.63 0.10
N LEU A 264 -34.98 -1.72 1.24
CA LEU A 264 -35.06 -0.74 2.32
C LEU A 264 -34.06 0.42 2.15
N ILE A 265 -33.05 0.24 1.30
CA ILE A 265 -32.06 1.26 0.91
C ILE A 265 -31.78 1.14 -0.59
N ASP A 266 -31.51 2.28 -1.24
CA ASP A 266 -31.25 2.32 -2.69
C ASP A 266 -29.78 2.01 -3.03
N SER A 267 -28.85 2.33 -2.14
CA SER A 267 -27.41 2.14 -2.35
C SER A 267 -26.66 1.96 -1.02
N PHE A 268 -25.41 1.53 -1.11
CA PHE A 268 -24.50 1.47 0.03
C PHE A 268 -23.75 2.78 0.23
#